data_ca3f7449d87a908e84ca5c1695149ef9
#
_entry.id   ca3f7449d87a908e84ca5c1695149ef9
#
_cell.length_a   1.000
_cell.length_b   1.000
_cell.length_c   1.000
_cell.angle_alpha   90.00
_cell.angle_beta   90.00
_cell.angle_gamma   90.00
#
_symmetry.space_group_name_H-M   'P 1'
#
loop_
_entity.id
_entity.type
_entity.pdbx_description
1 polymer ?
#
loop_
_entity_poly.entity_id
_entity_poly.type
_entity_poly.pdbx_seq_one_letter_code
_entity_poly.pdbx_strand_id
1 'polypeptide(L)'
;MKKSIFRLLSLILVLTTVVALAACGSKEPVACPESEATTAPTAPPETTTETSAETTTEATTSEVEPNRFVTDTSETAAESTAQTEPAGPVNYLTGVALAQDADPLYRPTAVSVNNLKIAAKFQSGLSLADIIYEVEVEGGITRLLAVFSDPTLVGTLGSVRSARPVMNCIVLGHDAYFVHSGGSKQAYSELATYGIPDIDGMKKYAVYFYYDDAVVAASSLEHGYFTTGEKVGAALESFISSGGRSQVNEGYNNIFLFYEEPTAPENGLPAAVVTTSYGGYKPQFIYDAESGAYAREQYGAPHVDYATGEQLYFDNVIVLSVESSVIPGDSAGRRDFDDVGSGVGILATRGTYINIKWEKESYTSPMVLTTEDGSPLTVNVGKTFISYVNGEKNISVSAE
;
A
#
# COMPACT_ATOMS: atom_id res chain seq x y z
N MET A 1 -44.70 -27.39 -47.26
CA MET A 1 -45.35 -26.08 -47.33
C MET A 1 -45.41 -25.52 -45.90
N LYS A 2 -44.37 -24.83 -45.41
CA LYS A 2 -44.30 -24.01 -44.16
C LYS A 2 -42.90 -23.46 -44.04
N LYS A 3 -42.47 -22.60 -44.94
CA LYS A 3 -41.24 -21.80 -44.86
C LYS A 3 -41.40 -20.55 -45.72
N SER A 4 -42.19 -19.56 -45.32
CA SER A 4 -42.24 -18.26 -46.02
C SER A 4 -43.16 -17.23 -45.33
N ILE A 5 -43.10 -17.07 -43.98
CA ILE A 5 -43.85 -15.99 -43.29
C ILE A 5 -42.97 -15.18 -42.34
N PHE A 6 -41.67 -15.38 -42.29
CA PHE A 6 -40.81 -14.67 -41.29
C PHE A 6 -39.85 -13.62 -41.90
N ARG A 7 -40.14 -13.10 -43.08
CA ARG A 7 -39.29 -12.09 -43.76
C ARG A 7 -40.00 -10.79 -44.16
N LEU A 8 -41.13 -10.45 -43.56
CA LEU A 8 -41.84 -9.22 -43.93
C LEU A 8 -42.22 -8.29 -42.76
N LEU A 9 -41.57 -8.35 -41.61
CA LEU A 9 -41.82 -7.47 -40.46
C LEU A 9 -40.61 -6.70 -39.97
N SER A 10 -39.53 -6.60 -40.74
CA SER A 10 -38.30 -5.86 -40.34
C SER A 10 -38.00 -4.64 -41.23
N LEU A 11 -38.97 -4.07 -41.91
CA LEU A 11 -38.71 -2.94 -42.82
C LEU A 11 -39.66 -1.74 -42.63
N ILE A 12 -40.37 -1.58 -41.54
CA ILE A 12 -41.25 -0.41 -41.28
C ILE A 12 -40.97 0.19 -39.86
N LEU A 13 -39.72 0.39 -39.49
CA LEU A 13 -39.40 1.19 -38.25
C LEU A 13 -38.10 1.99 -38.41
N VAL A 14 -37.83 2.57 -39.55
CA VAL A 14 -36.73 3.51 -39.79
C VAL A 14 -37.20 4.65 -40.70
N LEU A 15 -38.28 5.32 -40.36
CA LEU A 15 -38.66 6.55 -41.08
C LEU A 15 -39.58 7.47 -40.28
N THR A 16 -39.33 7.76 -39.02
CA THR A 16 -39.97 8.89 -38.30
C THR A 16 -39.10 9.43 -37.18
N THR A 17 -37.91 9.98 -37.47
CA THR A 17 -37.24 10.93 -36.55
C THR A 17 -36.24 11.82 -37.32
N VAL A 18 -36.71 12.58 -38.29
CA VAL A 18 -35.99 13.75 -38.80
C VAL A 18 -37.05 14.81 -39.08
N VAL A 19 -37.43 15.61 -38.12
CA VAL A 19 -37.88 17.02 -38.24
C VAL A 19 -38.03 17.56 -36.80
N ALA A 20 -37.05 18.18 -36.24
CA ALA A 20 -37.16 19.23 -35.21
C ALA A 20 -35.76 19.75 -34.86
N LEU A 21 -35.14 20.51 -35.75
CA LEU A 21 -33.98 21.34 -35.46
C LEU A 21 -34.05 22.58 -36.36
N ALA A 22 -34.83 23.54 -35.91
CA ALA A 22 -34.70 24.95 -36.36
C ALA A 22 -35.51 25.81 -35.39
N ALA A 23 -34.83 26.43 -34.42
CA ALA A 23 -35.08 27.79 -33.88
C ALA A 23 -34.51 27.91 -32.47
N CYS A 24 -33.39 28.61 -32.38
CA CYS A 24 -33.04 29.57 -31.30
C CYS A 24 -31.58 29.97 -31.51
N GLY A 25 -31.34 31.15 -32.04
CA GLY A 25 -31.18 32.35 -31.27
C GLY A 25 -29.71 32.53 -30.86
N SER A 26 -28.92 33.16 -31.75
CA SER A 26 -27.61 33.76 -31.48
C SER A 26 -27.66 34.69 -30.25
N LYS A 27 -26.82 34.44 -29.24
CA LYS A 27 -26.35 35.42 -28.27
C LYS A 27 -24.84 35.56 -28.41
N GLU A 28 -24.43 36.80 -28.68
CA GLU A 28 -23.06 37.27 -28.75
C GLU A 28 -22.31 37.09 -27.41
N PRO A 29 -20.99 36.86 -27.41
CA PRO A 29 -20.21 36.81 -26.18
C PRO A 29 -19.98 38.21 -25.63
N VAL A 30 -20.33 38.40 -24.36
CA VAL A 30 -20.00 39.60 -23.58
C VAL A 30 -18.50 39.52 -23.22
N ALA A 31 -17.77 40.58 -23.61
CA ALA A 31 -16.36 40.77 -23.26
C ALA A 31 -16.19 40.98 -21.75
N CYS A 32 -15.25 40.28 -21.12
CA CYS A 32 -14.72 40.60 -19.81
C CYS A 32 -13.81 41.85 -19.89
N PRO A 33 -13.86 42.76 -18.92
CA PRO A 33 -12.93 43.88 -18.88
C PRO A 33 -11.54 43.46 -18.44
N GLU A 34 -10.53 43.97 -19.14
CA GLU A 34 -9.13 43.95 -18.75
C GLU A 34 -8.94 44.65 -17.41
N SER A 35 -8.26 44.01 -16.48
CA SER A 35 -7.79 44.60 -15.24
C SER A 35 -6.27 44.72 -15.29
N GLU A 36 -5.86 45.94 -15.03
CA GLU A 36 -4.55 46.54 -15.15
C GLU A 36 -3.42 45.80 -14.42
N ALA A 37 -2.27 45.83 -15.07
CA ALA A 37 -0.98 45.40 -14.55
C ALA A 37 -0.58 46.20 -13.30
N THR A 38 -0.34 45.55 -12.19
CA THR A 38 0.32 46.13 -11.03
C THR A 38 1.75 45.59 -10.95
N THR A 39 2.66 46.54 -10.95
CA THR A 39 4.10 46.46 -10.93
C THR A 39 4.67 45.66 -9.75
N ALA A 40 5.69 44.86 -10.03
CA ALA A 40 6.56 44.18 -9.08
C ALA A 40 7.35 45.15 -8.19
N PRO A 41 7.63 44.83 -6.93
CA PRO A 41 8.61 45.55 -6.13
C PRO A 41 10.02 45.00 -6.33
N THR A 42 10.92 45.94 -6.52
CA THR A 42 12.36 45.86 -6.68
C THR A 42 13.06 45.24 -5.47
N ALA A 43 14.06 44.40 -5.73
CA ALA A 43 14.99 43.88 -4.75
C ALA A 43 15.95 44.92 -4.19
N PRO A 44 16.38 44.88 -2.92
CA PRO A 44 17.44 45.72 -2.39
C PRO A 44 18.85 45.17 -2.73
N PRO A 45 19.89 46.04 -2.69
CA PRO A 45 21.19 45.75 -3.27
C PRO A 45 22.13 44.94 -2.35
N GLU A 46 23.01 44.20 -3.01
CA GLU A 46 24.15 43.51 -2.44
C GLU A 46 25.13 44.49 -1.75
N THR A 47 25.60 44.09 -0.56
CA THR A 47 26.75 44.73 0.06
C THR A 47 27.87 43.70 0.18
N THR A 48 28.87 43.84 -0.68
CA THR A 48 30.19 43.24 -0.58
C THR A 48 30.96 43.80 0.59
N THR A 49 31.56 42.93 1.39
CA THR A 49 32.73 43.30 2.19
C THR A 49 33.70 42.10 2.25
N GLU A 50 34.79 42.24 1.50
CA GLU A 50 36.02 41.46 1.67
C GLU A 50 36.68 41.80 3.00
N THR A 51 37.25 40.78 3.69
CA THR A 51 38.56 40.95 4.37
C THR A 51 39.17 39.58 4.62
N SER A 52 40.36 39.45 4.10
CA SER A 52 41.36 38.43 4.21
C SER A 52 41.97 38.34 5.63
N ALA A 53 42.32 37.11 6.07
CA ALA A 53 43.55 36.85 6.81
C ALA A 53 43.88 35.36 6.84
N GLU A 54 44.94 34.99 6.17
CA GLU A 54 45.74 33.77 6.35
C GLU A 54 46.30 33.70 7.75
N THR A 55 46.36 32.51 8.32
CA THR A 55 47.39 32.11 9.32
C THR A 55 47.66 30.62 9.18
N THR A 56 48.78 30.31 8.66
CA THR A 56 49.52 29.05 8.64
C THR A 56 49.95 28.68 10.05
N THR A 57 49.76 27.45 10.50
CA THR A 57 50.59 26.86 11.57
C THR A 57 50.78 25.37 11.33
N GLU A 58 52.04 24.99 11.44
CA GLU A 58 52.70 23.76 11.05
C GLU A 58 52.28 22.51 11.80
N ALA A 59 52.54 21.39 11.14
CA ALA A 59 52.47 20.03 11.65
C ALA A 59 53.53 19.76 12.71
N THR A 60 53.15 19.00 13.75
CA THR A 60 54.12 18.30 14.59
C THR A 60 53.68 16.86 14.73
N THR A 61 54.42 15.98 14.08
CA THR A 61 54.43 14.53 14.26
C THR A 61 55.00 14.19 15.61
N SER A 62 54.28 13.36 16.36
CA SER A 62 54.83 12.66 17.55
C SER A 62 54.41 11.20 17.46
N GLU A 63 55.40 10.36 17.13
CA GLU A 63 55.35 8.90 17.31
C GLU A 63 55.32 8.58 18.81
N VAL A 64 54.41 7.68 19.24
CA VAL A 64 54.48 6.98 20.50
C VAL A 64 54.26 5.50 20.24
N GLU A 65 55.29 4.72 20.59
CA GLU A 65 55.33 3.26 20.51
C GLU A 65 54.33 2.57 21.45
N PRO A 66 53.99 1.27 21.19
CA PRO A 66 52.90 0.58 21.86
C PRO A 66 53.31 0.03 23.24
N ASN A 67 52.55 0.38 24.25
CA ASN A 67 52.70 -0.21 25.57
C ASN A 67 51.85 -1.49 25.67
N ARG A 68 52.54 -2.57 25.90
CA ARG A 68 52.08 -3.95 26.09
C ARG A 68 51.47 -4.08 27.48
N PHE A 69 50.16 -4.25 27.62
CA PHE A 69 49.56 -4.74 28.86
C PHE A 69 49.03 -6.15 28.68
N VAL A 70 49.46 -6.99 29.58
CA VAL A 70 49.15 -8.41 29.68
C VAL A 70 47.74 -8.59 30.22
N THR A 71 47.04 -9.47 29.56
CA THR A 71 45.71 -10.02 29.83
C THR A 71 45.53 -10.56 31.22
N ASP A 72 44.39 -10.27 31.81
CA ASP A 72 43.75 -11.23 32.70
C ASP A 72 42.35 -11.52 32.20
N THR A 73 42.15 -12.80 31.90
CA THR A 73 40.95 -13.41 31.35
C THR A 73 39.96 -13.64 32.48
N SER A 74 38.84 -12.96 32.45
CA SER A 74 37.61 -13.50 33.02
C SER A 74 36.53 -13.49 31.91
N GLU A 75 36.36 -14.63 31.29
CA GLU A 75 35.23 -14.94 30.42
C GLU A 75 33.94 -14.80 31.23
N THR A 76 33.21 -13.74 30.96
CA THR A 76 31.76 -13.76 31.19
C THR A 76 31.17 -14.05 29.82
N ALA A 77 30.80 -15.33 29.59
CA ALA A 77 30.05 -15.74 28.45
C ALA A 77 28.72 -15.01 28.48
N ALA A 78 28.58 -13.97 27.64
CA ALA A 78 27.26 -13.57 27.15
C ALA A 78 26.84 -14.72 26.25
N GLU A 79 25.84 -15.48 26.68
CA GLU A 79 25.09 -16.39 25.81
C GLU A 79 24.52 -15.55 24.65
N SER A 80 25.22 -15.54 23.53
CA SER A 80 24.66 -15.26 22.24
C SER A 80 23.60 -16.36 22.02
N THR A 81 22.34 -16.01 22.16
CA THR A 81 21.25 -16.84 21.63
C THR A 81 21.52 -16.94 20.13
N ALA A 82 22.11 -18.06 19.74
CA ALA A 82 22.29 -18.39 18.34
C ALA A 82 20.90 -18.39 17.68
N GLN A 83 20.66 -17.44 16.80
CA GLN A 83 19.55 -17.52 15.89
C GLN A 83 19.74 -18.80 15.07
N THR A 84 18.94 -19.79 15.39
CA THR A 84 18.86 -21.01 14.60
C THR A 84 18.16 -20.59 13.31
N GLU A 85 18.89 -20.54 12.20
CA GLU A 85 18.25 -20.30 10.89
C GLU A 85 17.12 -21.34 10.71
N PRO A 86 15.93 -20.92 10.26
CA PRO A 86 14.83 -21.85 10.03
C PRO A 86 15.30 -22.96 9.08
N ALA A 87 14.89 -24.19 9.33
CA ALA A 87 15.34 -25.40 8.62
C ALA A 87 14.88 -25.47 7.14
N GLY A 88 14.42 -24.36 6.54
CA GLY A 88 13.92 -24.28 5.16
C GLY A 88 13.60 -22.85 4.74
N PRO A 89 13.14 -22.64 3.50
CA PRO A 89 12.74 -21.34 3.01
C PRO A 89 11.51 -20.81 3.78
N VAL A 90 11.48 -19.49 4.01
CA VAL A 90 10.37 -18.83 4.68
C VAL A 90 9.74 -17.77 3.76
N ASN A 91 8.45 -17.57 3.91
CA ASN A 91 7.75 -16.42 3.32
C ASN A 91 8.26 -15.15 4.00
N TYR A 92 9.01 -14.33 3.28
CA TYR A 92 9.61 -13.13 3.83
C TYR A 92 8.61 -12.01 4.17
N LEU A 93 7.34 -12.13 3.74
CA LEU A 93 6.26 -11.19 4.13
C LEU A 93 5.64 -11.56 5.49
N THR A 94 5.69 -12.84 5.88
CA THR A 94 5.01 -13.35 7.07
C THR A 94 5.88 -14.13 8.05
N GLY A 95 7.08 -14.54 7.66
CA GLY A 95 7.93 -15.45 8.45
C GLY A 95 7.46 -16.91 8.46
N VAL A 96 6.34 -17.23 7.80
CA VAL A 96 5.81 -18.61 7.76
C VAL A 96 6.68 -19.50 6.89
N ALA A 97 6.97 -20.71 7.37
CA ALA A 97 7.75 -21.69 6.60
C ALA A 97 7.06 -22.02 5.27
N LEU A 98 7.83 -22.02 4.20
CA LEU A 98 7.41 -22.43 2.87
C LEU A 98 7.69 -23.91 2.63
N ALA A 99 7.13 -24.47 1.56
CA ALA A 99 7.52 -25.78 1.07
C ALA A 99 9.02 -25.78 0.71
N GLN A 100 9.70 -26.92 0.89
CA GLN A 100 11.16 -27.02 0.78
C GLN A 100 11.71 -26.69 -0.62
N ASP A 101 10.87 -26.81 -1.64
CA ASP A 101 11.14 -26.48 -3.04
C ASP A 101 10.60 -25.12 -3.49
N ALA A 102 10.00 -24.36 -2.57
CA ALA A 102 9.50 -23.01 -2.89
C ALA A 102 10.66 -22.03 -3.09
N ASP A 103 10.48 -21.11 -4.04
CA ASP A 103 11.41 -20.00 -4.26
C ASP A 103 11.21 -18.92 -3.17
N PRO A 104 12.18 -18.72 -2.27
CA PRO A 104 12.06 -17.69 -1.24
C PRO A 104 12.20 -16.25 -1.78
N LEU A 105 12.64 -16.09 -3.02
CA LEU A 105 12.86 -14.79 -3.67
C LEU A 105 11.76 -14.46 -4.68
N TYR A 106 10.62 -15.14 -4.63
CA TYR A 106 9.49 -14.85 -5.51
C TYR A 106 9.09 -13.37 -5.43
N ARG A 107 8.61 -12.84 -6.55
CA ARG A 107 8.11 -11.48 -6.61
C ARG A 107 6.66 -11.40 -6.15
N PRO A 108 6.30 -10.64 -5.11
CA PRO A 108 4.95 -10.62 -4.57
C PRO A 108 3.99 -9.90 -5.53
N THR A 109 2.71 -10.10 -5.29
CA THR A 109 1.64 -9.47 -6.06
C THR A 109 0.79 -8.60 -5.14
N ALA A 110 0.69 -7.31 -5.44
CA ALA A 110 -0.14 -6.35 -4.73
C ALA A 110 -1.42 -6.06 -5.52
N VAL A 111 -2.58 -6.11 -4.87
CA VAL A 111 -3.89 -5.94 -5.49
C VAL A 111 -4.64 -4.78 -4.86
N SER A 112 -5.06 -3.81 -5.67
CA SER A 112 -5.88 -2.69 -5.22
C SER A 112 -7.33 -3.12 -5.04
N VAL A 113 -7.83 -3.09 -3.78
CA VAL A 113 -9.18 -3.53 -3.41
C VAL A 113 -10.01 -2.37 -2.88
N ASN A 114 -11.27 -2.36 -3.29
CA ASN A 114 -12.27 -1.36 -2.92
C ASN A 114 -12.58 -1.38 -1.42
N ASN A 115 -12.58 -0.21 -0.77
CA ASN A 115 -12.95 -0.10 0.64
C ASN A 115 -14.07 0.92 0.90
N LEU A 116 -14.90 1.22 -0.11
CA LEU A 116 -16.12 1.97 0.11
C LEU A 116 -17.13 1.15 0.91
N LYS A 117 -17.86 1.79 1.82
CA LYS A 117 -18.87 1.14 2.68
C LYS A 117 -19.84 0.23 1.93
N ILE A 118 -20.30 0.64 0.75
CA ILE A 118 -21.24 -0.14 -0.07
C ILE A 118 -20.59 -1.42 -0.64
N ALA A 119 -19.28 -1.39 -0.89
CA ALA A 119 -18.51 -2.49 -1.46
C ALA A 119 -17.84 -3.37 -0.40
N ALA A 120 -17.65 -2.86 0.81
CA ALA A 120 -16.90 -3.51 1.86
C ALA A 120 -17.41 -4.93 2.19
N LYS A 121 -18.72 -5.13 2.16
CA LYS A 121 -19.35 -6.44 2.39
C LYS A 121 -19.12 -7.48 1.29
N PHE A 122 -18.52 -7.11 0.16
CA PHE A 122 -18.21 -7.98 -0.97
C PHE A 122 -16.71 -8.18 -1.16
N GLN A 123 -15.88 -7.62 -0.29
CA GLN A 123 -14.43 -7.82 -0.35
C GLN A 123 -14.11 -9.31 -0.23
N SER A 124 -13.31 -9.79 -1.18
CA SER A 124 -12.96 -11.20 -1.30
C SER A 124 -11.47 -11.39 -1.49
N GLY A 125 -10.91 -12.46 -0.92
CA GLY A 125 -9.52 -12.85 -1.01
C GLY A 125 -8.60 -12.18 0.02
N LEU A 126 -9.13 -11.29 0.86
CA LEU A 126 -8.35 -10.59 1.88
C LEU A 126 -7.87 -11.49 3.01
N SER A 127 -8.63 -12.56 3.33
CA SER A 127 -8.26 -13.53 4.37
C SER A 127 -6.98 -14.31 4.05
N LEU A 128 -6.55 -14.32 2.78
CA LEU A 128 -5.34 -14.99 2.32
C LEU A 128 -4.18 -14.03 2.01
N ALA A 129 -4.36 -12.72 2.20
CA ALA A 129 -3.28 -11.77 2.02
C ALA A 129 -2.24 -11.87 3.14
N ASP A 130 -0.96 -11.79 2.78
CA ASP A 130 0.17 -11.77 3.71
C ASP A 130 0.26 -10.42 4.43
N ILE A 131 0.14 -9.32 3.66
CA ILE A 131 0.12 -7.96 4.17
C ILE A 131 -1.06 -7.22 3.55
N ILE A 132 -1.77 -6.43 4.34
CA ILE A 132 -2.78 -5.49 3.83
C ILE A 132 -2.41 -4.08 4.26
N TYR A 133 -2.30 -3.18 3.27
CA TYR A 133 -2.22 -1.75 3.52
C TYR A 133 -3.59 -1.11 3.43
N GLU A 134 -3.86 -0.13 4.29
CA GLU A 134 -4.99 0.77 4.17
C GLU A 134 -4.51 2.20 4.02
N VAL A 135 -4.90 2.85 2.93
CA VAL A 135 -4.49 4.21 2.59
C VAL A 135 -5.68 5.07 2.19
N GLU A 136 -5.72 6.33 2.64
CA GLU A 136 -6.70 7.31 2.13
C GLU A 136 -6.36 7.64 0.68
N VAL A 137 -7.36 7.68 -0.20
CA VAL A 137 -7.14 7.93 -1.63
C VAL A 137 -7.79 9.21 -2.12
N GLU A 138 -9.04 9.47 -1.76
CA GLU A 138 -9.76 10.68 -2.08
C GLU A 138 -10.94 10.91 -1.12
N GLY A 139 -11.14 12.18 -0.67
CA GLY A 139 -12.36 12.60 0.04
C GLY A 139 -12.72 11.79 1.30
N GLY A 140 -11.74 11.31 2.06
CA GLY A 140 -11.93 10.45 3.23
C GLY A 140 -12.24 8.99 2.89
N ILE A 141 -12.15 8.61 1.62
CA ILE A 141 -12.29 7.23 1.15
C ILE A 141 -10.93 6.53 1.25
N THR A 142 -10.90 5.34 1.82
CA THR A 142 -9.70 4.49 1.80
C THR A 142 -9.77 3.42 0.72
N ARG A 143 -8.63 2.85 0.40
CA ARG A 143 -8.47 1.60 -0.35
C ARG A 143 -7.58 0.66 0.41
N LEU A 144 -7.79 -0.63 0.16
CA LEU A 144 -6.88 -1.67 0.61
C LEU A 144 -5.93 -2.03 -0.54
N LEU A 145 -4.67 -2.25 -0.20
CA LEU A 145 -3.69 -2.86 -1.09
C LEU A 145 -3.27 -4.18 -0.44
N ALA A 146 -3.80 -5.28 -0.96
CA ALA A 146 -3.52 -6.62 -0.46
C ALA A 146 -2.30 -7.20 -1.17
N VAL A 147 -1.28 -7.60 -0.40
CA VAL A 147 -0.01 -8.16 -0.90
C VAL A 147 0.01 -9.65 -0.62
N PHE A 148 0.32 -10.41 -1.66
CA PHE A 148 0.34 -11.87 -1.64
C PHE A 148 1.72 -12.38 -2.09
N SER A 149 2.26 -13.32 -1.37
CA SER A 149 3.40 -14.11 -1.84
C SER A 149 3.01 -14.98 -3.03
N ASP A 150 1.88 -15.65 -2.94
CA ASP A 150 1.29 -16.46 -4.01
C ASP A 150 -0.20 -16.12 -4.20
N PRO A 151 -0.56 -15.27 -5.16
CA PRO A 151 -1.94 -14.93 -5.43
C PRO A 151 -2.74 -16.11 -6.00
N THR A 152 -2.10 -17.16 -6.52
CA THR A 152 -2.79 -18.30 -7.17
C THR A 152 -3.63 -19.11 -6.19
N LEU A 153 -3.32 -19.04 -4.90
CA LEU A 153 -4.07 -19.70 -3.83
C LEU A 153 -5.42 -19.06 -3.53
N VAL A 154 -5.68 -17.85 -4.08
CA VAL A 154 -6.90 -17.10 -3.80
C VAL A 154 -8.00 -17.47 -4.80
N GLY A 155 -9.15 -17.91 -4.33
CA GLY A 155 -10.29 -18.25 -5.19
C GLY A 155 -10.84 -17.01 -5.90
N THR A 156 -11.56 -16.15 -5.19
CA THR A 156 -12.10 -14.87 -5.69
C THR A 156 -11.33 -13.72 -5.08
N LEU A 157 -11.01 -12.69 -5.87
CA LEU A 157 -10.23 -11.54 -5.45
C LEU A 157 -10.85 -10.23 -5.93
N GLY A 158 -11.15 -9.34 -5.00
CA GLY A 158 -11.70 -8.02 -5.32
C GLY A 158 -12.70 -7.48 -4.30
N SER A 159 -13.52 -6.48 -4.66
CA SER A 159 -13.57 -5.85 -5.99
C SER A 159 -12.31 -5.01 -6.27
N VAL A 160 -11.77 -5.21 -7.46
CA VAL A 160 -10.50 -4.57 -7.86
C VAL A 160 -10.73 -3.11 -8.25
N ARG A 161 -9.84 -2.23 -7.82
CA ARG A 161 -9.97 -0.78 -8.00
C ARG A 161 -8.73 -0.13 -8.61
N SER A 162 -8.89 1.16 -8.88
CA SER A 162 -7.89 1.94 -9.61
C SER A 162 -6.64 2.21 -8.80
N ALA A 163 -5.50 2.22 -9.47
CA ALA A 163 -4.21 2.65 -8.94
C ALA A 163 -4.23 4.11 -8.45
N ARG A 164 -3.46 4.38 -7.42
CA ARG A 164 -3.17 5.72 -6.89
C ARG A 164 -1.68 5.86 -6.60
N PRO A 165 -1.12 7.09 -6.60
CA PRO A 165 0.31 7.31 -6.38
C PRO A 165 0.88 6.62 -5.15
N VAL A 166 0.24 6.76 -4.00
CA VAL A 166 0.67 6.11 -2.75
C VAL A 166 0.77 4.58 -2.89
N MET A 167 -0.13 3.96 -3.66
CA MET A 167 -0.05 2.51 -3.91
C MET A 167 1.14 2.16 -4.80
N ASN A 168 1.45 2.98 -5.81
CA ASN A 168 2.64 2.79 -6.65
C ASN A 168 3.92 2.82 -5.81
N CYS A 169 4.02 3.76 -4.86
CA CYS A 169 5.13 3.88 -3.93
C CYS A 169 5.29 2.63 -3.05
N ILE A 170 4.18 2.10 -2.50
CA ILE A 170 4.19 0.87 -1.70
C ILE A 170 4.59 -0.34 -2.56
N VAL A 171 4.01 -0.47 -3.76
CA VAL A 171 4.33 -1.55 -4.72
C VAL A 171 5.80 -1.57 -5.09
N LEU A 172 6.40 -0.40 -5.33
CA LEU A 172 7.84 -0.27 -5.60
C LEU A 172 8.68 -0.68 -4.39
N GLY A 173 8.26 -0.30 -3.18
CA GLY A 173 8.93 -0.69 -1.94
C GLY A 173 8.96 -2.20 -1.71
N HIS A 174 7.95 -2.93 -2.20
CA HIS A 174 7.91 -4.39 -2.19
C HIS A 174 8.50 -5.04 -3.44
N ASP A 175 8.91 -4.24 -4.43
CA ASP A 175 9.26 -4.74 -5.76
C ASP A 175 8.18 -5.67 -6.37
N ALA A 176 6.90 -5.38 -6.09
CA ALA A 176 5.77 -6.24 -6.40
C ALA A 176 5.25 -6.07 -7.85
N TYR A 177 4.48 -7.05 -8.33
CA TYR A 177 3.54 -6.83 -9.41
C TYR A 177 2.34 -6.05 -8.90
N PHE A 178 1.70 -5.23 -9.74
CA PHE A 178 0.55 -4.45 -9.35
C PHE A 178 -0.70 -4.83 -10.14
N VAL A 179 -1.69 -5.42 -9.48
CA VAL A 179 -3.01 -5.74 -10.05
C VAL A 179 -3.99 -4.64 -9.70
N HIS A 180 -4.57 -4.01 -10.70
CA HIS A 180 -5.51 -2.90 -10.53
C HIS A 180 -6.49 -2.77 -11.70
N SER A 181 -7.50 -1.92 -11.54
CA SER A 181 -8.50 -1.64 -12.57
C SER A 181 -8.57 -0.13 -12.82
N GLY A 182 -7.85 0.33 -13.84
CA GLY A 182 -7.73 1.76 -14.11
C GLY A 182 -6.81 2.50 -13.12
N GLY A 183 -6.71 3.83 -13.25
CA GLY A 183 -5.86 4.66 -12.39
C GLY A 183 -6.11 6.15 -12.56
N SER A 184 -5.61 6.97 -11.62
CA SER A 184 -5.52 8.42 -11.82
C SER A 184 -4.47 8.74 -12.88
N LYS A 185 -4.52 9.93 -13.47
CA LYS A 185 -3.50 10.38 -14.45
C LYS A 185 -2.10 10.33 -13.87
N GLN A 186 -1.94 10.77 -12.61
CA GLN A 186 -0.67 10.74 -11.91
C GLN A 186 -0.19 9.30 -11.70
N ALA A 187 -1.06 8.41 -11.19
CA ALA A 187 -0.70 7.00 -11.00
C ALA A 187 -0.22 6.35 -12.31
N TYR A 188 -0.91 6.59 -13.43
CA TYR A 188 -0.47 6.09 -14.73
C TYR A 188 0.86 6.67 -15.21
N SER A 189 1.11 7.97 -14.93
CA SER A 189 2.41 8.60 -15.23
C SER A 189 3.54 7.94 -14.46
N GLU A 190 3.31 7.64 -13.20
CA GLU A 190 4.29 6.99 -12.31
C GLU A 190 4.52 5.52 -12.68
N LEU A 191 3.44 4.76 -12.98
CA LEU A 191 3.56 3.38 -13.49
C LEU A 191 4.50 3.32 -14.70
N ALA A 192 4.37 4.28 -15.62
CA ALA A 192 5.23 4.37 -16.81
C ALA A 192 6.65 4.86 -16.48
N THR A 193 6.79 5.88 -15.60
CA THR A 193 8.06 6.50 -15.25
C THR A 193 8.98 5.52 -14.52
N TYR A 194 8.43 4.76 -13.58
CA TYR A 194 9.19 3.83 -12.75
C TYR A 194 9.18 2.40 -13.29
N GLY A 195 8.48 2.15 -14.40
CA GLY A 195 8.42 0.81 -15.01
C GLY A 195 7.78 -0.23 -14.11
N ILE A 196 6.75 0.15 -13.33
CA ILE A 196 6.05 -0.76 -12.43
C ILE A 196 5.33 -1.84 -13.27
N PRO A 197 5.58 -3.13 -13.02
CA PRO A 197 4.91 -4.21 -13.74
C PRO A 197 3.44 -4.29 -13.31
N ASP A 198 2.53 -3.82 -14.16
CA ASP A 198 1.10 -3.73 -13.87
C ASP A 198 0.24 -4.70 -14.67
N ILE A 199 -0.75 -5.26 -14.00
CA ILE A 199 -1.83 -6.05 -14.56
C ILE A 199 -3.11 -5.20 -14.48
N ASP A 200 -3.31 -4.34 -15.48
CA ASP A 200 -4.44 -3.42 -15.55
C ASP A 200 -5.66 -4.08 -16.21
N GLY A 201 -6.70 -4.33 -15.42
CA GLY A 201 -7.97 -4.89 -15.89
C GLY A 201 -8.75 -3.99 -16.85
N MET A 202 -8.35 -2.73 -17.04
CA MET A 202 -8.96 -1.82 -18.03
C MET A 202 -8.18 -1.77 -19.35
N LYS A 203 -7.10 -2.54 -19.48
CA LYS A 203 -6.23 -2.59 -20.66
C LYS A 203 -6.08 -4.01 -21.21
N LYS A 204 -4.89 -4.37 -21.68
CA LYS A 204 -4.61 -5.66 -22.32
C LYS A 204 -4.93 -6.89 -21.46
N TYR A 205 -4.97 -6.72 -20.12
CA TYR A 205 -5.25 -7.80 -19.19
C TYR A 205 -6.75 -7.92 -18.81
N ALA A 206 -7.64 -7.17 -19.43
CA ALA A 206 -9.10 -7.21 -19.14
C ALA A 206 -9.72 -8.62 -19.24
N VAL A 207 -9.13 -9.50 -20.04
CA VAL A 207 -9.59 -10.90 -20.21
C VAL A 207 -9.44 -11.75 -18.93
N TYR A 208 -8.60 -11.31 -18.00
CA TYR A 208 -8.39 -11.98 -16.71
C TYR A 208 -9.31 -11.47 -15.60
N PHE A 209 -10.25 -10.58 -15.93
CA PHE A 209 -11.19 -10.01 -14.98
C PHE A 209 -12.63 -10.31 -15.43
N TYR A 210 -13.58 -10.13 -14.54
CA TYR A 210 -14.99 -10.32 -14.81
C TYR A 210 -15.85 -9.43 -13.93
N TYR A 211 -17.09 -9.23 -14.32
CA TYR A 211 -18.11 -8.64 -13.47
C TYR A 211 -18.88 -9.73 -12.73
N ASP A 212 -19.01 -9.62 -11.42
CA ASP A 212 -19.89 -10.43 -10.62
C ASP A 212 -21.29 -9.83 -10.67
N ASP A 213 -22.21 -10.51 -11.36
CA ASP A 213 -23.55 -10.00 -11.61
C ASP A 213 -24.35 -9.80 -10.31
N ALA A 214 -24.13 -10.63 -9.27
CA ALA A 214 -24.81 -10.49 -7.98
C ALA A 214 -24.33 -9.24 -7.25
N VAL A 215 -23.03 -8.97 -7.25
CA VAL A 215 -22.46 -7.75 -6.67
C VAL A 215 -22.86 -6.52 -7.44
N VAL A 216 -22.85 -6.57 -8.78
CA VAL A 216 -23.32 -5.47 -9.64
C VAL A 216 -24.77 -5.12 -9.33
N ALA A 217 -25.65 -6.14 -9.25
CA ALA A 217 -27.07 -5.94 -8.94
C ALA A 217 -27.31 -5.38 -7.53
N ALA A 218 -26.47 -5.78 -6.55
CA ALA A 218 -26.59 -5.35 -5.16
C ALA A 218 -25.90 -4.01 -4.85
N SER A 219 -25.10 -3.47 -5.79
CA SER A 219 -24.32 -2.24 -5.59
C SER A 219 -24.26 -1.38 -6.86
N SER A 220 -23.32 -1.64 -7.75
CA SER A 220 -23.18 -1.03 -9.07
C SER A 220 -22.11 -1.75 -9.88
N LEU A 221 -22.05 -1.48 -11.20
CA LEU A 221 -21.01 -2.00 -12.09
C LEU A 221 -19.59 -1.68 -11.56
N GLU A 222 -19.41 -0.49 -11.01
CA GLU A 222 -18.15 -0.02 -10.47
C GLU A 222 -17.62 -0.88 -9.31
N HIS A 223 -18.50 -1.49 -8.52
CA HIS A 223 -18.14 -2.29 -7.35
C HIS A 223 -18.12 -3.80 -7.62
N GLY A 224 -18.54 -4.23 -8.80
CA GLY A 224 -18.67 -5.64 -9.18
C GLY A 224 -17.53 -6.18 -10.03
N TYR A 225 -16.35 -5.54 -10.09
CA TYR A 225 -15.24 -5.97 -10.95
C TYR A 225 -14.22 -6.79 -10.17
N PHE A 226 -14.08 -8.07 -10.54
CA PHE A 226 -13.32 -9.08 -9.81
C PHE A 226 -12.32 -9.80 -10.72
N THR A 227 -11.41 -10.54 -10.09
CA THR A 227 -10.55 -11.55 -10.70
C THR A 227 -10.50 -12.80 -9.83
N THR A 228 -9.66 -13.77 -10.18
CA THR A 228 -9.32 -14.93 -9.33
C THR A 228 -7.82 -15.09 -9.28
N GLY A 229 -7.31 -15.81 -8.27
CA GLY A 229 -5.90 -16.11 -8.19
C GLY A 229 -5.38 -16.87 -9.41
N GLU A 230 -6.15 -17.85 -9.93
CA GLU A 230 -5.83 -18.54 -11.18
C GLU A 230 -5.65 -17.57 -12.35
N LYS A 231 -6.58 -16.62 -12.51
CA LYS A 231 -6.51 -15.61 -13.58
C LYS A 231 -5.34 -14.64 -13.40
N VAL A 232 -5.04 -14.24 -12.16
CA VAL A 232 -3.85 -13.44 -11.84
C VAL A 232 -2.60 -14.21 -12.19
N GLY A 233 -2.49 -15.49 -11.79
CA GLY A 233 -1.38 -16.37 -12.14
C GLY A 233 -1.16 -16.44 -13.65
N ALA A 234 -2.21 -16.69 -14.43
CA ALA A 234 -2.13 -16.72 -15.90
C ALA A 234 -1.70 -15.37 -16.51
N ALA A 235 -2.13 -14.24 -15.93
CA ALA A 235 -1.69 -12.91 -16.36
C ALA A 235 -0.20 -12.68 -16.07
N LEU A 236 0.27 -13.12 -14.89
CA LEU A 236 1.68 -13.06 -14.50
C LEU A 236 2.56 -13.95 -15.38
N GLU A 237 2.13 -15.17 -15.67
CA GLU A 237 2.82 -16.07 -16.62
C GLU A 237 2.97 -15.43 -17.99
N SER A 238 1.91 -14.81 -18.50
CA SER A 238 1.96 -14.05 -19.75
C SER A 238 2.93 -12.88 -19.70
N PHE A 239 3.01 -12.17 -18.57
CA PHE A 239 3.97 -11.08 -18.35
C PHE A 239 5.40 -11.60 -18.31
N ILE A 240 5.67 -12.65 -17.53
CA ILE A 240 7.00 -13.26 -17.37
C ILE A 240 7.49 -13.85 -18.70
N SER A 241 6.63 -14.54 -19.44
CA SER A 241 6.95 -15.10 -20.77
C SER A 241 7.28 -14.02 -21.81
N SER A 242 6.86 -12.78 -21.55
CA SER A 242 7.20 -11.61 -22.39
C SER A 242 8.50 -10.92 -21.96
N GLY A 243 9.28 -11.53 -21.04
CA GLY A 243 10.56 -11.01 -20.55
C GLY A 243 10.46 -10.29 -19.21
N GLY A 244 9.33 -10.38 -18.53
CA GLY A 244 9.18 -9.89 -17.15
C GLY A 244 9.97 -10.73 -16.15
N ARG A 245 10.33 -10.13 -15.03
CA ARG A 245 11.12 -10.75 -13.95
C ARG A 245 10.19 -11.45 -12.96
N SER A 246 10.47 -12.68 -12.56
CA SER A 246 9.69 -13.49 -11.60
C SER A 246 10.13 -13.33 -10.15
N GLN A 247 11.36 -12.91 -9.92
CA GLN A 247 11.95 -12.74 -8.58
C GLN A 247 12.10 -11.25 -8.24
N VAL A 248 12.22 -10.94 -6.97
CA VAL A 248 12.60 -9.61 -6.50
C VAL A 248 13.99 -9.22 -6.97
N ASN A 249 14.30 -7.93 -6.96
CA ASN A 249 15.62 -7.43 -7.34
C ASN A 249 16.71 -8.01 -6.43
N GLU A 250 17.90 -8.20 -6.98
CA GLU A 250 19.08 -8.49 -6.19
C GLU A 250 19.30 -7.37 -5.16
N GLY A 251 19.50 -7.78 -3.88
CA GLY A 251 19.63 -6.84 -2.77
C GLY A 251 18.31 -6.30 -2.22
N TYR A 252 17.16 -6.85 -2.66
CA TYR A 252 15.90 -6.54 -1.99
C TYR A 252 15.99 -6.92 -0.49
N ASN A 253 15.71 -5.96 0.37
CA ASN A 253 15.68 -6.16 1.82
C ASN A 253 14.24 -6.29 2.28
N ASN A 254 13.97 -7.35 3.05
CA ASN A 254 12.68 -7.48 3.73
C ASN A 254 12.48 -6.32 4.72
N ILE A 255 11.23 -5.89 4.82
CA ILE A 255 10.83 -4.83 5.77
C ILE A 255 10.74 -5.32 7.21
N PHE A 256 10.72 -6.64 7.44
CA PHE A 256 10.55 -7.24 8.76
C PHE A 256 11.66 -8.24 9.10
N LEU A 257 11.99 -8.27 10.40
CA LEU A 257 12.53 -9.44 11.08
C LEU A 257 11.39 -10.15 11.81
N PHE A 258 11.55 -11.44 12.09
CA PHE A 258 10.50 -12.24 12.75
C PHE A 258 11.02 -12.83 14.06
N TYR A 259 10.15 -12.82 15.09
CA TYR A 259 10.41 -13.58 16.31
C TYR A 259 10.34 -15.07 16.02
N GLU A 260 11.20 -15.86 16.66
CA GLU A 260 11.19 -17.33 16.55
C GLU A 260 9.93 -17.92 17.23
N GLU A 261 9.50 -17.31 18.34
CA GLU A 261 8.32 -17.73 19.10
C GLU A 261 7.36 -16.53 19.27
N PRO A 262 6.05 -16.78 19.47
CA PRO A 262 5.08 -15.71 19.72
C PRO A 262 5.48 -14.83 20.90
N THR A 263 5.83 -13.60 20.63
CA THR A 263 6.47 -12.69 21.60
C THR A 263 5.75 -11.34 21.67
N ALA A 264 5.39 -10.92 22.89
CA ALA A 264 5.01 -9.53 23.13
C ALA A 264 6.27 -8.64 23.18
N PRO A 265 6.31 -7.48 22.52
CA PRO A 265 7.45 -6.57 22.58
C PRO A 265 7.85 -6.20 24.01
N GLU A 266 9.15 -6.16 24.26
CA GLU A 266 9.66 -5.70 25.56
C GLU A 266 9.23 -4.24 25.81
N ASN A 267 8.78 -3.95 27.04
CA ASN A 267 8.23 -2.64 27.43
C ASN A 267 6.96 -2.22 26.66
N GLY A 268 6.27 -3.15 26.01
CA GLY A 268 5.01 -2.89 25.34
C GLY A 268 3.92 -2.44 26.33
N LEU A 269 3.15 -1.43 25.91
CA LEU A 269 1.98 -0.96 26.66
C LEU A 269 0.74 -1.75 26.24
N PRO A 270 -0.26 -1.94 27.12
CA PRO A 270 -1.49 -2.66 26.76
C PRO A 270 -2.21 -2.06 25.54
N ALA A 271 -2.68 -2.93 24.66
CA ALA A 271 -3.36 -2.57 23.41
C ALA A 271 -4.52 -3.54 23.13
N ALA A 272 -5.59 -3.43 23.90
CA ALA A 272 -6.78 -4.24 23.65
C ALA A 272 -7.50 -3.81 22.36
N VAL A 273 -7.54 -2.51 22.08
CA VAL A 273 -8.13 -1.97 20.84
C VAL A 273 -7.21 -0.95 20.21
N VAL A 274 -6.90 -1.12 18.93
CA VAL A 274 -6.23 -0.11 18.08
C VAL A 274 -7.28 0.45 17.13
N THR A 275 -7.41 1.77 17.10
CA THR A 275 -8.34 2.48 16.21
C THR A 275 -7.56 3.45 15.32
N THR A 276 -7.82 3.39 14.02
CA THR A 276 -7.33 4.37 13.06
C THR A 276 -8.47 5.28 12.60
N SER A 277 -8.16 6.52 12.18
CA SER A 277 -9.18 7.48 11.77
C SER A 277 -8.89 8.07 10.39
N TYR A 278 -9.88 7.95 9.51
CA TYR A 278 -9.90 8.53 8.17
C TYR A 278 -11.14 9.44 8.05
N GLY A 279 -11.11 10.56 8.79
CA GLY A 279 -12.27 11.43 8.90
C GLY A 279 -13.44 10.76 9.62
N GLY A 280 -14.54 10.48 8.90
CA GLY A 280 -15.73 9.82 9.46
C GLY A 280 -15.65 8.30 9.55
N TYR A 281 -14.63 7.68 8.99
CA TYR A 281 -14.40 6.23 8.98
C TYR A 281 -13.33 5.86 10.00
N LYS A 282 -13.66 4.96 10.92
CA LYS A 282 -12.81 4.56 12.05
C LYS A 282 -12.81 3.03 12.20
N PRO A 283 -11.99 2.32 11.43
CA PRO A 283 -11.80 0.88 11.63
C PRO A 283 -11.06 0.61 12.94
N GLN A 284 -11.30 -0.58 13.49
CA GLN A 284 -10.74 -1.04 14.74
C GLN A 284 -10.08 -2.41 14.57
N PHE A 285 -9.07 -2.64 15.40
CA PHE A 285 -8.42 -3.93 15.58
C PHE A 285 -8.54 -4.29 17.06
N ILE A 286 -9.29 -5.35 17.34
CA ILE A 286 -9.61 -5.79 18.69
C ILE A 286 -8.80 -7.03 18.99
N TYR A 287 -7.99 -6.98 20.04
CA TYR A 287 -7.16 -8.11 20.43
C TYR A 287 -8.03 -9.26 20.94
N ASP A 288 -7.83 -10.41 20.35
CA ASP A 288 -8.41 -11.68 20.79
C ASP A 288 -7.33 -12.53 21.47
N ALA A 289 -7.45 -12.71 22.78
CA ALA A 289 -6.46 -13.44 23.56
C ALA A 289 -6.45 -14.96 23.28
N GLU A 290 -7.56 -15.50 22.73
CA GLU A 290 -7.63 -16.92 22.37
C GLU A 290 -6.78 -17.23 21.12
N SER A 291 -6.90 -16.42 20.08
CA SER A 291 -6.10 -16.53 18.86
C SER A 291 -4.72 -15.88 19.00
N GLY A 292 -4.55 -14.93 19.93
CA GLY A 292 -3.35 -14.13 20.09
C GLY A 292 -3.15 -13.10 18.96
N ALA A 293 -4.21 -12.78 18.21
CA ALA A 293 -4.19 -11.88 17.06
C ALA A 293 -5.25 -10.77 17.22
N TYR A 294 -5.28 -9.84 16.30
CA TYR A 294 -6.24 -8.74 16.26
C TYR A 294 -7.34 -9.01 15.23
N ALA A 295 -8.59 -9.13 15.70
CA ALA A 295 -9.78 -9.17 14.86
C ALA A 295 -10.05 -7.78 14.28
N ARG A 296 -10.21 -7.67 12.96
CA ARG A 296 -10.52 -6.38 12.33
C ARG A 296 -12.01 -6.13 12.27
N GLU A 297 -12.42 -4.91 12.65
CA GLU A 297 -13.75 -4.37 12.43
C GLU A 297 -13.73 -3.15 11.51
N GLN A 298 -14.78 -3.01 10.70
CA GLN A 298 -14.97 -1.84 9.85
C GLN A 298 -16.46 -1.50 9.76
N TYR A 299 -16.74 -0.20 9.67
CA TYR A 299 -18.13 0.30 9.59
C TYR A 299 -19.06 -0.18 10.71
N GLY A 300 -18.49 -0.52 11.90
CA GLY A 300 -19.22 -0.99 13.07
C GLY A 300 -19.63 -2.46 13.01
N ALA A 301 -18.94 -3.28 12.23
CA ALA A 301 -19.15 -4.72 12.11
C ALA A 301 -17.83 -5.47 11.89
N PRO A 302 -17.76 -6.77 12.19
CA PRO A 302 -16.64 -7.61 11.81
C PRO A 302 -16.29 -7.48 10.33
N HIS A 303 -15.00 -7.34 10.00
CA HIS A 303 -14.53 -7.35 8.63
C HIS A 303 -14.40 -8.79 8.15
N VAL A 304 -15.36 -9.22 7.36
CA VAL A 304 -15.48 -10.60 6.88
C VAL A 304 -15.10 -10.65 5.41
N ASP A 305 -14.28 -11.62 5.04
CA ASP A 305 -14.01 -11.97 3.65
C ASP A 305 -15.26 -12.62 3.03
N TYR A 306 -15.80 -12.01 1.98
CA TYR A 306 -17.06 -12.44 1.38
C TYR A 306 -16.97 -13.84 0.75
N ALA A 307 -15.80 -14.21 0.22
CA ALA A 307 -15.63 -15.50 -0.45
C ALA A 307 -15.51 -16.67 0.54
N THR A 308 -14.90 -16.45 1.71
CA THR A 308 -14.66 -17.51 2.71
C THR A 308 -15.67 -17.46 3.88
N GLY A 309 -16.26 -16.30 4.14
CA GLY A 309 -17.09 -16.05 5.32
C GLY A 309 -16.29 -15.89 6.61
N GLU A 310 -14.97 -15.83 6.55
CA GLU A 310 -14.07 -15.71 7.70
C GLU A 310 -13.83 -14.24 8.05
N GLN A 311 -13.81 -13.91 9.34
CA GLN A 311 -13.37 -12.62 9.82
C GLN A 311 -11.86 -12.48 9.62
N LEU A 312 -11.40 -11.27 9.30
CA LEU A 312 -9.97 -10.98 9.14
C LEU A 312 -9.30 -10.83 10.50
N TYR A 313 -8.19 -11.55 10.66
CA TYR A 313 -7.29 -11.49 11.82
C TYR A 313 -5.87 -11.18 11.37
N PHE A 314 -5.15 -10.43 12.20
CA PHE A 314 -3.76 -10.04 11.96
C PHE A 314 -2.92 -10.24 13.21
N ASP A 315 -1.77 -10.89 13.06
CA ASP A 315 -0.81 -11.08 14.15
C ASP A 315 -0.11 -9.77 14.51
N ASN A 316 0.05 -8.89 13.52
CA ASN A 316 0.68 -7.59 13.66
C ASN A 316 -0.20 -6.49 13.06
N VAL A 317 -0.37 -5.39 13.80
CA VAL A 317 -1.04 -4.17 13.35
C VAL A 317 -0.05 -3.02 13.46
N ILE A 318 0.33 -2.48 12.32
CA ILE A 318 1.23 -1.33 12.22
C ILE A 318 0.41 -0.11 11.79
N VAL A 319 0.54 0.99 12.52
CA VAL A 319 -0.08 2.26 12.12
C VAL A 319 1.01 3.30 11.97
N LEU A 320 1.18 3.83 10.76
CA LEU A 320 2.20 4.82 10.42
C LEU A 320 1.55 6.20 10.24
N SER A 321 2.10 7.18 10.91
CA SER A 321 1.78 8.59 10.67
C SER A 321 2.52 9.05 9.41
N VAL A 322 1.79 9.16 8.29
CA VAL A 322 2.30 9.63 7.01
C VAL A 322 1.45 10.82 6.58
N GLU A 323 2.05 12.00 6.59
CA GLU A 323 1.33 13.22 6.22
C GLU A 323 0.84 13.14 4.77
N SER A 324 -0.33 13.72 4.53
CA SER A 324 -0.90 13.77 3.19
C SER A 324 -1.76 15.02 2.99
N SER A 325 -1.80 15.50 1.75
CA SER A 325 -2.59 16.66 1.36
C SER A 325 -3.39 16.37 0.09
N VAL A 326 -4.40 17.19 -0.18
CA VAL A 326 -5.12 17.12 -1.45
C VAL A 326 -4.23 17.67 -2.55
N ILE A 327 -4.10 16.93 -3.65
CA ILE A 327 -3.35 17.36 -4.84
C ILE A 327 -3.91 18.68 -5.35
N PRO A 328 -3.10 19.76 -5.47
CA PRO A 328 -3.58 21.06 -5.90
C PRO A 328 -4.34 21.01 -7.24
N GLY A 329 -5.57 21.51 -7.26
CA GLY A 329 -6.43 21.53 -8.43
C GLY A 329 -7.11 20.20 -8.79
N ASP A 330 -6.95 19.16 -8.00
CA ASP A 330 -7.66 17.89 -8.21
C ASP A 330 -9.10 17.97 -7.69
N SER A 331 -10.07 18.03 -8.62
CA SER A 331 -11.50 18.16 -8.30
C SER A 331 -12.08 16.92 -7.61
N ALA A 332 -11.41 15.76 -7.67
CA ALA A 332 -11.81 14.54 -6.97
C ALA A 332 -11.25 14.46 -5.56
N GLY A 333 -10.40 15.42 -5.14
CA GLY A 333 -9.80 15.45 -3.82
C GLY A 333 -8.81 14.31 -3.57
N ARG A 334 -8.08 13.87 -4.63
CA ARG A 334 -7.06 12.82 -4.49
C ARG A 334 -5.93 13.30 -3.62
N ARG A 335 -5.35 12.35 -2.90
CA ARG A 335 -4.29 12.61 -1.92
C ARG A 335 -2.91 12.45 -2.53
N ASP A 336 -2.01 13.32 -2.12
CA ASP A 336 -0.56 13.19 -2.24
C ASP A 336 0.02 12.92 -0.85
N PHE A 337 0.99 12.03 -0.77
CA PHE A 337 1.56 11.56 0.49
C PHE A 337 3.02 11.94 0.59
N ASP A 338 3.45 12.41 1.76
CA ASP A 338 4.85 12.61 2.11
C ASP A 338 5.44 11.27 2.58
N ASP A 339 5.41 10.27 1.68
CA ASP A 339 5.83 8.90 1.94
C ASP A 339 7.30 8.61 1.60
N VAL A 340 8.08 9.65 1.28
CA VAL A 340 9.56 9.65 1.20
C VAL A 340 10.09 10.55 2.31
N GLY A 341 10.98 10.03 3.16
CA GLY A 341 11.48 10.71 4.34
C GLY A 341 11.37 9.83 5.57
N SER A 342 10.94 10.38 6.69
CA SER A 342 10.83 9.63 7.95
C SER A 342 9.65 10.09 8.79
N GLY A 343 9.19 9.23 9.69
CA GLY A 343 8.12 9.55 10.62
C GLY A 343 8.01 8.52 11.73
N VAL A 344 6.88 8.57 12.42
CA VAL A 344 6.61 7.73 13.58
C VAL A 344 5.37 6.87 13.35
N GLY A 345 5.19 5.87 14.20
CA GLY A 345 4.05 4.98 14.19
C GLY A 345 4.00 4.11 15.42
N ILE A 346 3.16 3.10 15.38
CA ILE A 346 3.09 2.05 16.40
C ILE A 346 3.09 0.67 15.75
N LEU A 347 3.62 -0.31 16.45
CA LEU A 347 3.38 -1.73 16.23
C LEU A 347 2.54 -2.26 17.40
N ALA A 348 1.35 -2.80 17.12
CA ALA A 348 0.57 -3.56 18.08
C ALA A 348 0.62 -5.05 17.70
N THR A 349 0.98 -5.89 18.66
CA THR A 349 1.07 -7.34 18.51
C THR A 349 0.96 -8.00 19.88
N ARG A 350 0.38 -9.18 19.95
CA ARG A 350 0.19 -9.93 21.21
C ARG A 350 -0.45 -9.12 22.35
N GLY A 351 -1.42 -8.24 22.04
CA GLY A 351 -2.16 -7.45 23.03
C GLY A 351 -1.40 -6.28 23.63
N THR A 352 -0.23 -5.96 23.09
CA THR A 352 0.60 -4.80 23.51
C THR A 352 1.02 -3.98 22.30
N TYR A 353 1.44 -2.74 22.51
CA TYR A 353 2.02 -1.91 21.47
C TYR A 353 3.30 -1.22 21.92
N ILE A 354 4.15 -0.92 20.95
CA ILE A 354 5.33 -0.07 21.09
C ILE A 354 5.29 1.04 20.04
N ASN A 355 5.95 2.16 20.33
CA ASN A 355 6.26 3.17 19.33
C ASN A 355 7.34 2.68 18.38
N ILE A 356 7.23 3.07 17.13
CA ILE A 356 8.19 2.74 16.07
C ILE A 356 8.49 3.98 15.22
N LYS A 357 9.55 3.88 14.42
CA LYS A 357 9.90 4.86 13.39
C LYS A 357 9.88 4.21 12.04
N TRP A 358 9.58 5.01 11.02
CA TRP A 358 9.73 4.61 9.63
C TRP A 358 10.64 5.56 8.89
N GLU A 359 11.38 5.04 7.93
CA GLU A 359 12.23 5.79 7.01
C GLU A 359 12.11 5.21 5.61
N LYS A 360 12.05 6.07 4.59
CA LYS A 360 12.05 5.71 3.18
C LYS A 360 12.93 6.68 2.43
N GLU A 361 14.04 6.20 1.90
CA GLU A 361 15.08 7.01 1.28
C GLU A 361 14.63 7.66 -0.02
N SER A 362 13.84 6.93 -0.81
CA SER A 362 13.35 7.37 -2.13
C SER A 362 12.00 6.75 -2.46
N TYR A 363 11.35 7.23 -3.49
CA TYR A 363 10.08 6.69 -3.99
C TYR A 363 10.14 5.19 -4.32
N THR A 364 11.32 4.70 -4.76
CA THR A 364 11.53 3.30 -5.14
C THR A 364 12.14 2.41 -4.06
N SER A 365 12.66 3.00 -2.97
CA SER A 365 13.26 2.23 -1.87
C SER A 365 12.18 1.51 -1.05
N PRO A 366 12.48 0.36 -0.43
CA PRO A 366 11.62 -0.19 0.61
C PRO A 366 11.49 0.78 1.79
N MET A 367 10.41 0.68 2.53
CA MET A 367 10.26 1.37 3.82
C MET A 367 11.00 0.58 4.89
N VAL A 368 11.86 1.26 5.65
CA VAL A 368 12.58 0.67 6.78
C VAL A 368 11.81 1.01 8.05
N LEU A 369 11.56 0.00 8.88
CA LEU A 369 10.89 0.15 10.17
C LEU A 369 11.86 -0.18 11.30
N THR A 370 11.90 0.67 12.33
CA THR A 370 12.79 0.51 13.49
C THR A 370 12.02 0.78 14.79
N THR A 371 12.51 0.25 15.87
CA THR A 371 12.13 0.64 17.22
C THR A 371 12.64 2.07 17.55
N GLU A 372 12.21 2.66 18.66
CA GLU A 372 12.63 4.02 19.05
C GLU A 372 14.16 4.17 19.21
N ASP A 373 14.85 3.11 19.61
CA ASP A 373 16.32 3.06 19.76
C ASP A 373 17.07 2.85 18.43
N GLY A 374 16.34 2.64 17.31
CA GLY A 374 16.91 2.47 15.99
C GLY A 374 17.23 1.02 15.61
N SER A 375 16.89 0.05 16.46
CA SER A 375 17.01 -1.37 16.10
C SER A 375 15.99 -1.75 15.01
N PRO A 376 16.32 -2.67 14.06
CA PRO A 376 15.37 -3.15 13.07
C PRO A 376 14.12 -3.73 13.73
N LEU A 377 12.94 -3.43 13.17
CA LEU A 377 11.67 -3.88 13.72
C LEU A 377 11.51 -5.39 13.56
N THR A 378 11.26 -6.09 14.67
CA THR A 378 10.92 -7.51 14.71
C THR A 378 9.42 -7.64 14.98
N VAL A 379 8.73 -8.45 14.17
CA VAL A 379 7.30 -8.71 14.28
C VAL A 379 7.01 -10.19 14.54
N ASN A 380 5.82 -10.53 14.98
CA ASN A 380 5.43 -11.94 15.10
C ASN A 380 5.21 -12.58 13.72
N VAL A 381 5.55 -13.86 13.61
CA VAL A 381 5.21 -14.67 12.43
C VAL A 381 3.70 -14.63 12.21
N GLY A 382 3.27 -14.36 10.97
CA GLY A 382 1.87 -14.27 10.57
C GLY A 382 1.55 -13.02 9.74
N LYS A 383 0.26 -12.72 9.64
CA LYS A 383 -0.26 -11.65 8.78
C LYS A 383 -0.08 -10.27 9.43
N THR A 384 0.21 -9.28 8.59
CA THR A 384 0.38 -7.90 9.04
C THR A 384 -0.62 -6.96 8.35
N PHE A 385 -1.24 -6.08 9.15
CA PHE A 385 -2.02 -4.95 8.63
C PHE A 385 -1.26 -3.66 8.85
N ILE A 386 -1.14 -2.83 7.80
CA ILE A 386 -0.42 -1.55 7.85
C ILE A 386 -1.36 -0.43 7.45
N SER A 387 -1.60 0.52 8.35
CA SER A 387 -2.43 1.70 8.12
C SER A 387 -1.57 2.95 7.94
N TYR A 388 -1.76 3.70 6.84
CA TYR A 388 -1.22 5.05 6.71
C TYR A 388 -2.28 6.06 7.15
N VAL A 389 -2.02 6.80 8.21
CA VAL A 389 -2.91 7.83 8.73
C VAL A 389 -2.27 9.22 8.63
N ASN A 390 -3.08 10.24 8.39
CA ASN A 390 -2.61 11.63 8.24
C ASN A 390 -2.39 12.28 9.62
N GLY A 391 -1.24 12.02 10.21
CA GLY A 391 -0.83 12.51 11.52
C GLY A 391 -1.21 11.60 12.69
N GLU A 392 -0.39 11.64 13.74
CA GLU A 392 -0.51 10.80 14.96
C GLU A 392 -1.87 10.93 15.67
N LYS A 393 -2.53 12.09 15.60
CA LYS A 393 -3.87 12.32 16.16
C LYS A 393 -4.94 11.35 15.64
N ASN A 394 -4.66 10.66 14.54
CA ASN A 394 -5.53 9.66 13.94
C ASN A 394 -5.21 8.22 14.38
N ILE A 395 -4.32 8.06 15.37
CA ILE A 395 -4.01 6.80 16.04
C ILE A 395 -4.60 6.85 17.44
N SER A 396 -5.32 5.83 17.85
CA SER A 396 -5.82 5.68 19.22
C SER A 396 -5.64 4.25 19.67
N VAL A 397 -5.10 4.05 20.88
CA VAL A 397 -4.94 2.74 21.50
C VAL A 397 -5.65 2.75 22.84
N SER A 398 -6.44 1.70 23.12
CA SER A 398 -7.09 1.48 24.39
C SER A 398 -6.56 0.19 25.05
N ALA A 399 -6.43 0.23 26.35
CA ALA A 399 -6.04 -0.92 27.18
C ALA A 399 -7.23 -1.85 27.51
N GLU A 400 -8.47 -1.40 27.23
CA GLU A 400 -9.74 -2.10 27.49
C GLU A 400 -10.64 -2.03 26.26
#